data_449b9cd4fca5758e7e5d464038011680
#
_entry.id   449b9cd4fca5758e7e5d464038011680
#
_cell.length_a   1.000
_cell.length_b   1.000
_cell.length_c   1.000
_cell.angle_alpha   90.00
_cell.angle_beta   90.00
_cell.angle_gamma   90.00
#
_symmetry.space_group_name_H-M   'P 1'
#
loop_
_entity.id
_entity.type
_entity.pdbx_description
1 polymer ?
#
loop_
_entity_poly.entity_id
_entity_poly.type
_entity_poly.pdbx_seq_one_letter_code
_entity_poly.pdbx_strand_id
1 'polypeptide(L)'
;MAMPSTALTLLDIDGISVHTWKLPGRVGRHARLLPSGNLAVNIFQPFDRKTASGQPFPFIFQRKYGGGFMVELDPSGKIVREYRDPFGHHDCHHFGDGRLLYTSLEALSPEDSAKVVGGVPGSEIDGITYADTINEVDACGNLVWQWKVSERLMPREDFPLQTHYTREHYPLINSVIPMKDGKHILCSMRSISHVLIIEKATGDIVWKFGPDILAQQHNATELENGNILIFDNGAYRAGDSIQYTRAIEVSRENKEIVWKYQDKSQLVNFFTPFMGSAQRLANGNTLLCESAFGRVFEVTKAGEVVWEYINEHFAEYPDEVTRGLFPGESNALFRAYRYGLDEIPWLKERFGGGGA
;
A
#
# COMPACT_ATOMS: atom_id res chain seq x y z
N MET A 1 -6.09 -6.50 11.56
CA MET A 1 -4.86 -6.72 12.36
C MET A 1 -4.21 -5.36 12.62
N ALA A 2 -3.94 -5.04 13.88
CA ALA A 2 -3.19 -3.85 14.23
C ALA A 2 -1.78 -3.91 13.60
N MET A 3 -1.32 -2.78 13.09
CA MET A 3 -0.02 -2.67 12.38
C MET A 3 1.19 -3.24 13.12
N PRO A 4 1.29 -3.14 14.46
CA PRO A 4 2.40 -3.70 15.22
C PRO A 4 2.33 -5.22 15.44
N SER A 5 1.24 -5.88 15.06
CA SER A 5 0.96 -7.29 15.39
C SER A 5 1.90 -8.28 14.67
N THR A 6 2.11 -9.42 15.33
CA THR A 6 2.76 -10.63 14.79
C THR A 6 1.75 -11.74 14.45
N ALA A 7 0.46 -11.41 14.39
CA ALA A 7 -0.61 -12.31 13.98
C ALA A 7 -1.52 -11.63 12.98
N LEU A 8 -2.07 -12.39 12.04
CA LEU A 8 -3.06 -11.93 11.07
C LEU A 8 -4.31 -12.80 11.20
N THR A 9 -5.47 -12.17 11.31
CA THR A 9 -6.74 -12.86 11.51
C THR A 9 -7.68 -12.59 10.34
N LEU A 10 -8.28 -13.65 9.82
CA LEU A 10 -9.42 -13.59 8.93
C LEU A 10 -10.69 -13.61 9.79
N LEU A 11 -11.59 -12.69 9.53
CA LEU A 11 -12.88 -12.56 10.22
C LEU A 11 -14.01 -12.89 9.26
N ASP A 12 -15.12 -13.38 9.79
CA ASP A 12 -16.39 -13.42 9.06
C ASP A 12 -17.08 -12.05 9.05
N ILE A 13 -18.31 -12.01 8.51
CA ILE A 13 -19.08 -10.77 8.38
C ILE A 13 -19.53 -10.23 9.75
N ASP A 14 -19.63 -11.06 10.76
CA ASP A 14 -20.02 -10.72 12.13
C ASP A 14 -18.80 -10.33 13.01
N GLY A 15 -17.58 -10.32 12.42
CA GLY A 15 -16.34 -10.00 13.12
C GLY A 15 -15.75 -11.16 13.91
N ILE A 16 -16.29 -12.37 13.75
CA ILE A 16 -15.81 -13.57 14.45
C ILE A 16 -14.57 -14.12 13.75
N SER A 17 -13.56 -14.50 14.54
CA SER A 17 -12.31 -15.07 14.00
C SER A 17 -12.57 -16.41 13.32
N VAL A 18 -12.31 -16.47 12.03
CA VAL A 18 -12.40 -17.67 11.19
C VAL A 18 -11.08 -18.42 11.18
N HIS A 19 -9.98 -17.68 11.04
CA HIS A 19 -8.63 -18.22 10.97
C HIS A 19 -7.59 -17.21 11.41
N THR A 20 -6.50 -17.69 12.03
CA THR A 20 -5.41 -16.82 12.47
C THR A 20 -4.07 -17.44 12.10
N TRP A 21 -3.21 -16.66 11.39
CA TRP A 21 -1.83 -16.99 11.14
C TRP A 21 -0.94 -16.33 12.18
N LYS A 22 -0.04 -17.12 12.77
CA LYS A 22 1.10 -16.58 13.52
C LYS A 22 2.22 -16.28 12.52
N LEU A 23 2.66 -15.04 12.50
CA LEU A 23 3.67 -14.58 11.55
C LEU A 23 5.09 -14.71 12.12
N PRO A 24 6.11 -14.89 11.27
CA PRO A 24 7.52 -14.99 11.71
C PRO A 24 8.09 -13.66 12.22
N GLY A 25 7.32 -12.60 12.19
CA GLY A 25 7.70 -11.27 12.68
C GLY A 25 6.55 -10.29 12.56
N ARG A 26 6.81 -9.04 12.89
CA ARG A 26 5.83 -7.95 12.75
C ARG A 26 5.49 -7.74 11.27
N VAL A 27 4.20 -7.54 10.97
CA VAL A 27 3.77 -7.15 9.62
C VAL A 27 4.47 -5.88 9.18
N GLY A 28 5.02 -5.91 7.96
CA GLY A 28 5.59 -4.76 7.30
C GLY A 28 4.50 -3.79 6.84
N ARG A 29 3.63 -4.25 5.95
CA ARG A 29 2.46 -3.47 5.49
C ARG A 29 1.39 -4.34 4.86
N HIS A 30 1.70 -4.98 3.74
CA HIS A 30 0.72 -5.66 2.91
C HIS A 30 0.49 -7.10 3.36
N ALA A 31 -0.77 -7.54 3.34
CA ALA A 31 -1.15 -8.93 3.49
C ALA A 31 -2.44 -9.19 2.70
N ARG A 32 -2.50 -10.31 1.97
CA ARG A 32 -3.71 -10.75 1.26
C ARG A 32 -3.73 -12.25 1.06
N LEU A 33 -4.91 -12.83 0.96
CA LEU A 33 -5.07 -14.21 0.49
C LEU A 33 -4.87 -14.28 -1.01
N LEU A 34 -4.21 -15.33 -1.45
CA LEU A 34 -4.03 -15.67 -2.86
C LEU A 34 -5.11 -16.65 -3.32
N PRO A 35 -5.38 -16.75 -4.63
CA PRO A 35 -6.30 -17.76 -5.17
C PRO A 35 -5.91 -19.22 -4.83
N SER A 36 -4.64 -19.47 -4.49
CA SER A 36 -4.17 -20.77 -3.96
C SER A 36 -4.70 -21.09 -2.55
N GLY A 37 -5.24 -20.08 -1.84
CA GLY A 37 -5.59 -20.16 -0.43
C GLY A 37 -4.47 -19.83 0.52
N ASN A 38 -3.26 -19.56 0.01
CA ASN A 38 -2.13 -19.13 0.82
C ASN A 38 -2.21 -17.65 1.18
N LEU A 39 -1.56 -17.27 2.27
CA LEU A 39 -1.41 -15.88 2.69
C LEU A 39 -0.11 -15.30 2.17
N ALA A 40 -0.18 -14.29 1.31
CA ALA A 40 0.96 -13.44 0.96
C ALA A 40 1.07 -12.30 1.95
N VAL A 41 2.24 -12.08 2.54
CA VAL A 41 2.45 -11.03 3.55
C VAL A 41 3.87 -10.50 3.53
N ASN A 42 3.99 -9.16 3.71
CA ASN A 42 5.27 -8.50 3.96
C ASN A 42 5.53 -8.49 5.46
N ILE A 43 6.69 -8.98 5.86
CA ILE A 43 7.16 -8.96 7.24
C ILE A 43 8.22 -7.87 7.37
N PHE A 44 8.18 -7.13 8.46
CA PHE A 44 9.22 -6.17 8.80
C PHE A 44 10.57 -6.88 8.90
N GLN A 45 11.55 -6.37 8.17
CA GLN A 45 12.93 -6.80 8.27
C GLN A 45 13.75 -5.69 8.94
N PRO A 46 14.42 -5.97 10.07
CA PRO A 46 15.36 -5.03 10.66
C PRO A 46 16.42 -4.60 9.65
N PHE A 47 16.78 -3.33 9.71
CA PHE A 47 17.72 -2.73 8.80
C PHE A 47 18.97 -2.30 9.57
N ASP A 48 20.04 -3.11 9.50
CA ASP A 48 21.29 -2.90 10.24
C ASP A 48 22.30 -1.98 9.55
N ARG A 49 21.81 -1.17 8.56
CA ARG A 49 22.70 -0.19 7.94
C ARG A 49 23.07 0.92 8.89
N LYS A 50 24.32 1.35 8.73
CA LYS A 50 24.83 2.57 9.33
C LYS A 50 25.00 3.65 8.25
N THR A 51 24.88 4.90 8.67
CA THR A 51 25.24 6.06 7.84
C THR A 51 26.74 6.04 7.54
N ALA A 52 27.21 6.89 6.64
CA ALA A 52 28.64 7.08 6.39
C ALA A 52 29.42 7.49 7.67
N SER A 53 28.75 8.14 8.62
CA SER A 53 29.28 8.51 9.94
C SER A 53 29.24 7.37 10.98
N GLY A 54 28.78 6.17 10.60
CA GLY A 54 28.70 5.00 11.49
C GLY A 54 27.52 4.99 12.46
N GLN A 55 26.62 5.98 12.38
CA GLN A 55 25.40 6.03 13.19
C GLN A 55 24.34 5.06 12.65
N PRO A 56 23.40 4.59 13.48
CA PRO A 56 22.23 3.86 13.01
C PRO A 56 21.53 4.65 11.90
N PHE A 57 21.14 3.95 10.85
CA PHE A 57 20.49 4.58 9.71
C PHE A 57 19.22 5.31 10.15
N PRO A 58 19.12 6.65 10.00
CA PRO A 58 18.08 7.46 10.63
C PRO A 58 16.75 7.41 9.87
N PHE A 59 16.63 6.56 8.86
CA PHE A 59 15.48 6.49 8.03
C PHE A 59 14.26 5.91 8.78
N ILE A 60 13.57 6.77 9.52
CA ILE A 60 12.38 6.47 10.33
C ILE A 60 11.32 5.76 9.48
N PHE A 61 11.20 6.15 8.22
CA PHE A 61 10.33 5.53 7.23
C PHE A 61 10.53 4.02 7.17
N GLN A 62 11.76 3.52 7.03
CA GLN A 62 12.04 2.09 6.91
C GLN A 62 11.69 1.34 8.21
N ARG A 63 11.91 1.94 9.37
CA ARG A 63 11.52 1.35 10.65
C ARG A 63 10.02 1.16 10.77
N LYS A 64 9.25 2.14 10.29
CA LYS A 64 7.79 2.11 10.34
C LYS A 64 7.19 1.32 9.18
N TYR A 65 7.74 1.45 7.96
CA TYR A 65 7.14 1.01 6.70
C TYR A 65 7.90 -0.10 5.98
N GLY A 66 9.05 -0.52 6.48
CA GLY A 66 9.81 -1.63 5.92
C GLY A 66 9.02 -2.93 5.90
N GLY A 67 9.14 -3.67 4.81
CA GLY A 67 8.44 -4.92 4.56
C GLY A 67 9.27 -5.84 3.69
N GLY A 68 10.58 -5.81 3.85
CA GLY A 68 11.53 -6.48 2.97
C GLY A 68 11.65 -7.99 3.12
N PHE A 69 10.94 -8.60 4.06
CA PHE A 69 10.78 -10.04 4.13
C PHE A 69 9.38 -10.40 3.62
N MET A 70 9.29 -10.75 2.34
CA MET A 70 8.07 -11.10 1.64
C MET A 70 7.89 -12.60 1.67
N VAL A 71 6.78 -13.08 2.25
CA VAL A 71 6.53 -14.50 2.44
C VAL A 71 5.15 -14.91 1.94
N GLU A 72 5.06 -16.17 1.55
CA GLU A 72 3.82 -16.87 1.31
C GLU A 72 3.69 -17.98 2.36
N LEU A 73 2.58 -17.98 3.09
CA LEU A 73 2.26 -18.96 4.13
C LEU A 73 1.08 -19.81 3.67
N ASP A 74 1.16 -21.12 3.85
CA ASP A 74 -0.01 -21.96 3.69
C ASP A 74 -1.04 -21.74 4.83
N PRO A 75 -2.25 -22.32 4.76
CA PRO A 75 -3.24 -22.17 5.83
C PRO A 75 -2.76 -22.68 7.19
N SER A 76 -1.77 -23.58 7.27
CA SER A 76 -1.19 -24.04 8.54
C SER A 76 -0.20 -23.05 9.16
N GLY A 77 0.19 -22.00 8.41
CA GLY A 77 1.22 -21.03 8.82
C GLY A 77 2.64 -21.43 8.45
N LYS A 78 2.83 -22.49 7.66
CA LYS A 78 4.13 -22.89 7.14
C LYS A 78 4.53 -21.96 6.00
N ILE A 79 5.77 -21.48 6.03
CA ILE A 79 6.34 -20.71 4.91
C ILE A 79 6.55 -21.68 3.74
N VAL A 80 5.87 -21.41 2.61
CA VAL A 80 6.01 -22.16 1.35
C VAL A 80 6.90 -21.43 0.36
N ARG A 81 7.05 -20.11 0.55
CA ARG A 81 7.92 -19.27 -0.28
C ARG A 81 8.38 -18.05 0.52
N GLU A 82 9.61 -17.62 0.27
CA GLU A 82 10.15 -16.39 0.83
C GLU A 82 11.09 -15.66 -0.14
N TYR A 83 11.14 -14.35 -0.01
CA TYR A 83 12.10 -13.48 -0.69
C TYR A 83 12.50 -12.35 0.25
N ARG A 84 13.75 -11.90 0.16
CA ARG A 84 14.28 -10.86 1.04
C ARG A 84 14.96 -9.76 0.24
N ASP A 85 14.50 -8.54 0.47
CA ASP A 85 15.15 -7.31 0.08
C ASP A 85 15.08 -6.32 1.24
N PRO A 86 16.20 -5.98 1.90
CA PRO A 86 16.21 -5.08 3.05
C PRO A 86 15.61 -3.69 2.76
N PHE A 87 15.56 -3.29 1.50
CA PHE A 87 14.95 -2.04 1.05
C PHE A 87 13.49 -2.19 0.63
N GLY A 88 12.96 -3.41 0.61
CA GLY A 88 11.55 -3.67 0.30
C GLY A 88 10.62 -2.96 1.28
N HIS A 89 9.55 -2.36 0.76
CA HIS A 89 8.57 -1.64 1.56
C HIS A 89 7.17 -1.69 0.95
N HIS A 90 6.19 -1.21 1.67
CA HIS A 90 4.77 -1.00 1.33
C HIS A 90 4.07 -2.16 0.64
N ASP A 91 4.40 -2.50 -0.61
CA ASP A 91 3.56 -3.36 -1.42
C ASP A 91 4.32 -4.43 -2.18
N CYS A 92 3.67 -5.58 -2.33
CA CYS A 92 4.15 -6.67 -3.18
C CYS A 92 2.98 -7.44 -3.80
N HIS A 93 3.19 -7.97 -4.99
CA HIS A 93 2.25 -8.83 -5.69
C HIS A 93 2.90 -10.18 -5.98
N HIS A 94 2.33 -11.25 -5.39
CA HIS A 94 2.73 -12.63 -5.65
C HIS A 94 1.95 -13.16 -6.85
N PHE A 95 2.66 -13.60 -7.89
CA PHE A 95 2.07 -14.29 -9.04
C PHE A 95 1.94 -15.78 -8.75
N GLY A 96 0.96 -16.43 -9.38
CA GLY A 96 0.74 -17.86 -9.24
C GLY A 96 1.87 -18.75 -9.77
N ASP A 97 2.71 -18.22 -10.67
CA ASP A 97 3.89 -18.89 -11.23
C ASP A 97 5.17 -18.70 -10.40
N GLY A 98 5.03 -18.04 -9.26
CA GLY A 98 6.14 -17.83 -8.35
C GLY A 98 6.92 -16.53 -8.56
N ARG A 99 6.63 -15.70 -9.55
CA ARG A 99 7.19 -14.34 -9.65
C ARG A 99 6.67 -13.45 -8.53
N LEU A 100 7.43 -12.40 -8.24
CA LEU A 100 7.09 -11.39 -7.25
C LEU A 100 7.35 -10.00 -7.83
N LEU A 101 6.34 -9.12 -7.82
CA LEU A 101 6.47 -7.70 -8.13
C LEU A 101 6.40 -6.92 -6.82
N TYR A 102 7.36 -6.03 -6.54
CA TYR A 102 7.40 -5.32 -5.26
C TYR A 102 8.08 -3.96 -5.38
N THR A 103 7.88 -3.13 -4.36
CA THR A 103 8.52 -1.81 -4.22
C THR A 103 9.75 -1.91 -3.34
N SER A 104 10.83 -1.24 -3.76
CA SER A 104 12.10 -1.17 -3.04
C SER A 104 12.71 0.24 -3.18
N LEU A 105 13.90 0.44 -2.62
CA LEU A 105 14.61 1.71 -2.63
C LEU A 105 16.03 1.54 -3.20
N GLU A 106 16.49 2.59 -3.88
CA GLU A 106 17.90 2.80 -4.17
C GLU A 106 18.41 4.09 -3.51
N ALA A 107 19.64 4.08 -3.03
CA ALA A 107 20.31 5.27 -2.54
C ALA A 107 20.90 6.03 -3.72
N LEU A 108 20.49 7.28 -3.93
CA LEU A 108 21.02 8.13 -4.99
C LEU A 108 22.39 8.68 -4.61
N SER A 109 23.18 9.06 -5.61
CA SER A 109 24.35 9.89 -5.38
C SER A 109 23.95 11.29 -4.86
N PRO A 110 24.84 12.03 -4.18
CA PRO A 110 24.53 13.42 -3.80
C PRO A 110 24.18 14.31 -5.01
N GLU A 111 24.83 14.06 -6.16
CA GLU A 111 24.53 14.78 -7.41
C GLU A 111 23.11 14.49 -7.91
N ASP A 112 22.67 13.22 -7.88
CA ASP A 112 21.32 12.84 -8.30
C ASP A 112 20.28 13.27 -7.26
N SER A 113 20.60 13.21 -5.97
CA SER A 113 19.73 13.70 -4.90
C SER A 113 19.40 15.19 -5.07
N ALA A 114 20.35 15.99 -5.53
CA ALA A 114 20.15 17.41 -5.81
C ALA A 114 19.18 17.68 -6.98
N LYS A 115 18.91 16.68 -7.82
CA LYS A 115 17.97 16.77 -8.95
C LYS A 115 16.49 16.57 -8.54
N VAL A 116 16.22 16.21 -7.28
CA VAL A 116 14.83 16.09 -6.78
C VAL A 116 14.16 17.46 -6.78
N VAL A 117 13.06 17.56 -7.51
CA VAL A 117 12.27 18.79 -7.59
C VAL A 117 11.28 18.87 -6.43
N GLY A 118 11.11 20.05 -5.85
CA GLY A 118 10.17 20.28 -4.72
C GLY A 118 10.71 19.80 -3.37
N GLY A 119 9.84 19.60 -2.40
CA GLY A 119 10.18 19.23 -1.03
C GLY A 119 10.95 20.29 -0.25
N VAL A 120 11.47 19.94 0.91
CA VAL A 120 12.28 20.81 1.78
C VAL A 120 13.76 20.65 1.42
N PRO A 121 14.42 21.63 0.81
CA PRO A 121 15.85 21.53 0.48
C PRO A 121 16.72 21.32 1.72
N GLY A 122 17.75 20.46 1.61
CA GLY A 122 18.66 20.15 2.71
C GLY A 122 18.13 19.17 3.75
N SER A 123 16.98 18.54 3.47
CA SER A 123 16.38 17.51 4.33
C SER A 123 16.70 16.09 3.89
N GLU A 124 17.61 15.92 2.95
CA GLU A 124 18.17 14.63 2.55
C GLU A 124 18.93 13.98 3.72
N ILE A 125 19.01 12.65 3.77
CA ILE A 125 19.80 11.94 4.80
C ILE A 125 21.27 11.93 4.37
N ASP A 126 22.11 12.64 5.10
CA ASP A 126 23.55 12.80 4.77
C ASP A 126 23.75 13.27 3.28
N GLY A 127 22.86 14.12 2.77
CA GLY A 127 22.86 14.59 1.39
C GLY A 127 22.37 13.57 0.37
N ILE A 128 21.74 12.48 0.83
CA ILE A 128 21.26 11.36 0.01
C ILE A 128 19.74 11.25 0.07
N THR A 129 19.11 11.18 -1.09
CA THR A 129 17.70 10.79 -1.27
C THR A 129 17.64 9.30 -1.56
N TYR A 130 16.67 8.62 -0.93
CA TYR A 130 16.29 7.26 -1.29
C TYR A 130 15.16 7.32 -2.30
N ALA A 131 15.41 6.83 -3.52
CA ALA A 131 14.42 6.82 -4.59
C ALA A 131 13.78 5.43 -4.70
N ASP A 132 12.48 5.41 -5.01
CA ASP A 132 11.76 4.17 -5.21
C ASP A 132 12.20 3.44 -6.48
N THR A 133 12.14 2.11 -6.40
CA THR A 133 12.19 1.20 -7.53
C THR A 133 11.01 0.24 -7.52
N ILE A 134 10.55 -0.18 -8.68
CA ILE A 134 9.62 -1.29 -8.83
C ILE A 134 10.40 -2.44 -9.42
N ASN A 135 10.43 -3.57 -8.73
CA ASN A 135 11.22 -4.73 -9.10
C ASN A 135 10.32 -5.94 -9.34
N GLU A 136 10.64 -6.73 -10.36
CA GLU A 136 10.07 -8.06 -10.55
C GLU A 136 11.18 -9.10 -10.50
N VAL A 137 10.98 -10.14 -9.68
CA VAL A 137 11.88 -11.28 -9.59
C VAL A 137 11.16 -12.55 -10.03
N ASP A 138 11.92 -13.49 -10.59
CA ASP A 138 11.43 -14.82 -10.95
C ASP A 138 11.23 -15.72 -9.72
N ALA A 139 10.78 -16.95 -9.95
CA ALA A 139 10.58 -17.94 -8.89
C ALA A 139 11.89 -18.34 -8.17
N CYS A 140 13.04 -18.10 -8.76
CA CYS A 140 14.37 -18.34 -8.19
C CYS A 140 14.93 -17.12 -7.44
N GLY A 141 14.23 -15.96 -7.48
CA GLY A 141 14.66 -14.72 -6.89
C GLY A 141 15.58 -13.87 -7.76
N ASN A 142 15.77 -14.21 -9.04
CA ASN A 142 16.55 -13.40 -9.96
C ASN A 142 15.73 -12.20 -10.43
N LEU A 143 16.35 -11.00 -10.44
CA LEU A 143 15.74 -9.78 -10.99
C LEU A 143 15.53 -9.95 -12.50
N VAL A 144 14.27 -9.89 -12.94
CA VAL A 144 13.89 -10.04 -14.36
C VAL A 144 13.37 -8.76 -14.98
N TRP A 145 12.93 -7.80 -14.15
CA TRP A 145 12.51 -6.49 -14.59
C TRP A 145 12.65 -5.47 -13.46
N GLN A 146 13.03 -4.26 -13.82
CA GLN A 146 13.17 -3.14 -12.88
C GLN A 146 12.75 -1.82 -13.54
N TRP A 147 12.05 -1.00 -12.79
CA TRP A 147 11.74 0.38 -13.14
C TRP A 147 12.23 1.31 -12.03
N LYS A 148 13.07 2.26 -12.38
CA LYS A 148 13.70 3.17 -11.44
C LYS A 148 13.12 4.56 -11.58
N VAL A 149 12.67 5.12 -10.47
CA VAL A 149 12.17 6.48 -10.39
C VAL A 149 13.25 7.48 -10.79
N SER A 150 14.50 7.26 -10.38
CA SER A 150 15.65 8.12 -10.72
C SER A 150 15.86 8.29 -12.22
N GLU A 151 15.61 7.26 -13.01
CA GLU A 151 15.78 7.26 -14.46
C GLU A 151 14.56 7.84 -15.21
N ARG A 152 13.37 7.80 -14.59
CA ARG A 152 12.09 8.05 -15.26
C ARG A 152 11.39 9.33 -14.84
N LEU A 153 11.56 9.75 -13.59
CA LEU A 153 10.90 10.92 -13.03
C LEU A 153 11.85 12.06 -12.66
N MET A 154 13.18 11.83 -12.75
CA MET A 154 14.16 12.82 -12.31
C MET A 154 15.07 13.26 -13.48
N PRO A 155 15.43 14.55 -13.60
CA PRO A 155 14.73 15.69 -12.99
C PRO A 155 13.53 16.09 -13.85
N ARG A 156 12.32 15.92 -13.34
CA ARG A 156 11.09 16.30 -14.07
C ARG A 156 10.24 17.22 -13.23
N GLU A 157 9.93 18.39 -13.75
CA GLU A 157 9.13 19.41 -13.06
C GLU A 157 7.65 19.06 -12.95
N ASP A 158 7.16 18.10 -13.72
CA ASP A 158 5.78 17.61 -13.64
C ASP A 158 5.55 16.56 -12.53
N PHE A 159 6.61 16.20 -11.76
CA PHE A 159 6.54 15.28 -10.62
C PHE A 159 7.23 15.84 -9.35
N PRO A 160 6.92 17.05 -8.90
CA PRO A 160 7.58 17.63 -7.74
C PRO A 160 7.09 16.98 -6.44
N LEU A 161 7.99 16.80 -5.47
CA LEU A 161 7.60 16.58 -4.09
C LEU A 161 6.72 17.74 -3.61
N GLN A 162 5.67 17.44 -2.88
CA GLN A 162 4.91 18.47 -2.19
C GLN A 162 5.81 19.19 -1.17
N THR A 163 5.62 20.48 -1.01
CA THR A 163 6.54 21.41 -0.31
C THR A 163 6.82 21.08 1.15
N HIS A 164 5.95 20.30 1.81
CA HIS A 164 6.11 19.91 3.22
C HIS A 164 6.86 18.58 3.40
N TYR A 165 7.17 17.85 2.31
CA TYR A 165 7.93 16.60 2.41
C TYR A 165 9.43 16.84 2.53
N THR A 166 10.08 16.03 3.37
CA THR A 166 11.52 15.89 3.35
C THR A 166 11.97 15.19 2.07
N ARG A 167 13.19 15.51 1.60
CA ARG A 167 13.81 14.90 0.43
C ARG A 167 14.52 13.57 0.73
N GLU A 168 14.33 13.04 1.92
CA GLU A 168 14.91 11.74 2.30
C GLU A 168 14.35 10.59 1.46
N HIS A 169 13.12 10.70 0.95
CA HIS A 169 12.44 9.67 0.18
C HIS A 169 11.64 10.26 -1.00
N TYR A 170 11.82 9.70 -2.20
CA TYR A 170 11.16 10.15 -3.43
C TYR A 170 10.71 8.98 -4.30
N PRO A 171 9.48 8.93 -4.83
CA PRO A 171 8.30 9.75 -4.52
C PRO A 171 7.33 9.08 -3.55
N LEU A 172 7.73 8.01 -2.86
CA LEU A 172 6.95 7.17 -1.96
C LEU A 172 5.85 6.38 -2.69
N ILE A 173 6.27 5.30 -3.37
CA ILE A 173 5.33 4.34 -3.97
C ILE A 173 4.68 3.52 -2.85
N ASN A 174 3.37 3.58 -2.73
CA ASN A 174 2.61 2.88 -1.68
C ASN A 174 1.69 1.76 -2.19
N SER A 175 1.53 1.64 -3.50
CA SER A 175 0.92 0.47 -4.12
C SER A 175 1.48 0.20 -5.51
N VAL A 176 1.63 -1.08 -5.83
CA VAL A 176 2.08 -1.57 -7.13
C VAL A 176 1.29 -2.83 -7.49
N ILE A 177 0.62 -2.82 -8.64
CA ILE A 177 -0.26 -3.92 -9.06
C ILE A 177 -0.06 -4.16 -10.56
N PRO A 178 0.19 -5.41 -10.99
CA PRO A 178 0.12 -5.74 -12.42
C PRO A 178 -1.31 -5.57 -12.92
N MET A 179 -1.49 -4.94 -14.06
CA MET A 179 -2.80 -4.80 -14.67
C MET A 179 -3.24 -6.11 -15.36
N LYS A 180 -4.54 -6.26 -15.58
CA LYS A 180 -5.17 -7.48 -16.12
C LYS A 180 -4.66 -7.87 -17.50
N ASP A 181 -4.18 -6.91 -18.28
CA ASP A 181 -3.61 -7.17 -19.60
C ASP A 181 -2.21 -7.82 -19.57
N GLY A 182 -1.60 -7.92 -18.37
CA GLY A 182 -0.27 -8.49 -18.17
C GLY A 182 0.88 -7.64 -18.74
N LYS A 183 0.59 -6.48 -19.33
CA LYS A 183 1.56 -5.61 -20.02
C LYS A 183 1.88 -4.35 -19.24
N HIS A 184 0.96 -3.92 -18.38
CA HIS A 184 1.08 -2.67 -17.66
C HIS A 184 1.16 -2.90 -16.14
N ILE A 185 1.74 -1.92 -15.46
CA ILE A 185 1.77 -1.83 -14.00
C ILE A 185 1.07 -0.55 -13.59
N LEU A 186 0.12 -0.66 -12.66
CA LEU A 186 -0.53 0.45 -11.99
C LEU A 186 0.19 0.73 -10.67
N CYS A 187 0.62 1.96 -10.44
CA CYS A 187 1.27 2.36 -9.19
C CYS A 187 0.74 3.68 -8.65
N SER A 188 0.76 3.81 -7.31
CA SER A 188 0.37 5.01 -6.58
C SER A 188 1.58 5.60 -5.87
N MET A 189 1.86 6.87 -6.10
CA MET A 189 3.00 7.64 -5.60
C MET A 189 2.51 8.75 -4.67
N ARG A 190 2.67 8.55 -3.37
CA ARG A 190 2.05 9.39 -2.35
C ARG A 190 2.58 10.81 -2.32
N SER A 191 3.90 10.97 -2.23
CA SER A 191 4.52 12.29 -1.94
C SER A 191 4.44 13.28 -3.08
N ILE A 192 4.07 12.81 -4.27
CA ILE A 192 3.82 13.63 -5.46
C ILE A 192 2.34 13.60 -5.89
N SER A 193 1.49 12.89 -5.13
CA SER A 193 0.05 12.76 -5.39
C SER A 193 -0.30 12.29 -6.81
N HIS A 194 0.41 11.26 -7.29
CA HIS A 194 0.18 10.70 -8.63
C HIS A 194 -0.19 9.22 -8.60
N VAL A 195 -1.05 8.83 -9.54
CA VAL A 195 -1.26 7.44 -9.94
C VAL A 195 -0.80 7.31 -11.39
N LEU A 196 0.02 6.32 -11.66
CA LEU A 196 0.63 6.10 -12.98
C LEU A 196 0.30 4.70 -13.50
N ILE A 197 0.17 4.59 -14.83
CA ILE A 197 0.22 3.31 -15.55
C ILE A 197 1.51 3.29 -16.36
N ILE A 198 2.32 2.27 -16.14
CA ILE A 198 3.64 2.07 -16.74
C ILE A 198 3.55 0.87 -17.68
N GLU A 199 3.96 1.04 -18.94
CA GLU A 199 4.14 -0.07 -19.88
C GLU A 199 5.42 -0.83 -19.54
N LYS A 200 5.33 -2.15 -19.26
CA LYS A 200 6.49 -2.95 -18.84
C LYS A 200 7.57 -3.05 -19.92
N ALA A 201 7.18 -3.14 -21.19
CA ALA A 201 8.11 -3.36 -22.29
C ALA A 201 9.08 -2.19 -22.50
N THR A 202 8.59 -0.95 -22.37
CA THR A 202 9.36 0.28 -22.64
C THR A 202 9.74 1.02 -21.34
N GLY A 203 9.00 0.80 -20.27
CA GLY A 203 9.09 1.59 -19.03
C GLY A 203 8.42 2.96 -19.14
N ASP A 204 7.67 3.22 -20.23
CA ASP A 204 7.02 4.51 -20.43
C ASP A 204 5.77 4.67 -19.58
N ILE A 205 5.51 5.91 -19.16
CA ILE A 205 4.27 6.28 -18.46
C ILE A 205 3.21 6.55 -19.53
N VAL A 206 2.27 5.61 -19.66
CA VAL A 206 1.21 5.69 -20.68
C VAL A 206 -0.07 6.36 -20.17
N TRP A 207 -0.21 6.49 -18.85
CA TRP A 207 -1.32 7.21 -18.22
C TRP A 207 -0.88 7.80 -16.89
N LYS A 208 -1.37 9.00 -16.56
CA LYS A 208 -1.17 9.63 -15.26
C LYS A 208 -2.42 10.37 -14.80
N PHE A 209 -2.65 10.33 -13.48
CA PHE A 209 -3.68 11.09 -12.79
C PHE A 209 -3.06 11.72 -11.53
N GLY A 210 -3.21 13.03 -11.33
CA GLY A 210 -2.26 13.74 -10.52
C GLY A 210 -2.82 14.75 -9.50
N PRO A 211 -1.97 15.67 -9.03
CA PRO A 211 -2.15 16.47 -7.83
C PRO A 211 -3.25 17.53 -7.94
N ASP A 212 -3.74 17.85 -9.15
CA ASP A 212 -4.89 18.76 -9.32
C ASP A 212 -6.18 18.18 -8.71
N ILE A 213 -6.22 16.86 -8.55
CA ILE A 213 -7.39 16.12 -8.05
C ILE A 213 -7.05 15.34 -6.79
N LEU A 214 -5.89 14.66 -6.78
CA LEU A 214 -5.46 13.76 -5.71
C LEU A 214 -4.69 14.49 -4.61
N ALA A 215 -4.78 13.99 -3.39
CA ALA A 215 -3.99 14.45 -2.27
C ALA A 215 -3.51 13.28 -1.42
N GLN A 216 -2.26 12.85 -1.64
CA GLN A 216 -1.55 11.80 -0.90
C GLN A 216 -2.27 10.45 -0.88
N GLN A 217 -2.86 10.08 -2.00
CA GLN A 217 -3.65 8.86 -2.19
C GLN A 217 -2.88 7.58 -1.89
N HIS A 218 -3.63 6.51 -1.68
CA HIS A 218 -3.16 5.14 -1.54
C HIS A 218 -3.98 4.20 -2.43
N ASN A 219 -3.50 2.97 -2.59
CA ASN A 219 -4.25 1.84 -3.15
C ASN A 219 -5.06 2.18 -4.42
N ALA A 220 -4.36 2.30 -5.53
CA ALA A 220 -5.00 2.33 -6.85
C ALA A 220 -5.21 0.90 -7.38
N THR A 221 -6.43 0.58 -7.86
CA THR A 221 -6.77 -0.74 -8.40
C THR A 221 -7.55 -0.62 -9.71
N GLU A 222 -7.28 -1.55 -10.65
CA GLU A 222 -8.04 -1.66 -11.89
C GLU A 222 -9.35 -2.40 -11.65
N LEU A 223 -10.46 -1.82 -12.07
CA LEU A 223 -11.79 -2.42 -12.01
C LEU A 223 -12.07 -3.32 -13.23
N GLU A 224 -13.17 -4.10 -13.16
CA GLU A 224 -13.59 -4.98 -14.27
C GLU A 224 -13.91 -4.21 -15.56
N ASN A 225 -14.41 -3.00 -15.43
CA ASN A 225 -14.71 -2.11 -16.57
C ASN A 225 -13.47 -1.34 -17.11
N GLY A 226 -12.27 -1.61 -16.56
CA GLY A 226 -11.03 -0.94 -16.94
C GLY A 226 -10.79 0.42 -16.28
N ASN A 227 -11.74 0.95 -15.51
CA ASN A 227 -11.56 2.17 -14.72
C ASN A 227 -10.61 1.94 -13.54
N ILE A 228 -10.12 3.02 -12.96
CA ILE A 228 -9.21 2.98 -11.81
C ILE A 228 -9.94 3.44 -10.55
N LEU A 229 -10.01 2.57 -9.54
CA LEU A 229 -10.49 2.91 -8.20
C LEU A 229 -9.32 3.37 -7.35
N ILE A 230 -9.43 4.54 -6.73
CA ILE A 230 -8.36 5.19 -5.96
C ILE A 230 -8.90 5.58 -4.58
N PHE A 231 -8.13 5.26 -3.53
CA PHE A 231 -8.36 5.74 -2.18
C PHE A 231 -7.60 7.05 -1.98
N ASP A 232 -8.32 8.16 -2.08
CA ASP A 232 -7.76 9.52 -2.04
C ASP A 232 -7.83 10.09 -0.62
N ASN A 233 -6.72 10.00 0.10
CA ASN A 233 -6.63 10.36 1.54
C ASN A 233 -6.99 11.81 1.82
N GLY A 234 -6.66 12.74 0.94
CA GLY A 234 -7.05 14.14 1.06
C GLY A 234 -6.18 14.98 2.02
N ALA A 235 -5.09 14.42 2.55
CA ALA A 235 -4.18 15.17 3.40
C ALA A 235 -3.47 16.27 2.60
N TYR A 236 -3.46 17.49 3.13
CA TYR A 236 -2.91 18.69 2.48
C TYR A 236 -3.56 19.03 1.11
N ARG A 237 -4.82 18.68 0.92
CA ARG A 237 -5.56 19.06 -0.27
C ARG A 237 -5.70 20.58 -0.35
N ALA A 238 -5.21 21.15 -1.44
CA ALA A 238 -5.33 22.58 -1.69
C ALA A 238 -6.78 22.95 -2.06
N GLY A 239 -7.23 24.11 -1.60
CA GLY A 239 -8.54 24.66 -1.97
C GLY A 239 -9.71 24.22 -1.10
N ASP A 240 -9.56 23.18 -0.28
CA ASP A 240 -10.61 22.74 0.66
C ASP A 240 -10.38 23.30 2.06
N SER A 241 -11.42 23.82 2.68
CA SER A 241 -11.36 24.37 4.05
C SER A 241 -11.23 23.30 5.12
N ILE A 242 -11.64 22.06 4.82
CA ILE A 242 -11.59 20.91 5.72
C ILE A 242 -10.98 19.74 4.95
N GLN A 243 -10.06 19.03 5.59
CA GLN A 243 -9.48 17.82 5.01
C GLN A 243 -10.45 16.64 5.16
N TYR A 244 -10.58 15.83 4.10
CA TYR A 244 -11.44 14.64 4.10
C TYR A 244 -10.85 13.57 3.18
N THR A 245 -11.14 12.32 3.46
CA THR A 245 -10.84 11.17 2.60
C THR A 245 -12.04 10.87 1.69
N ARG A 246 -11.74 10.39 0.50
CA ARG A 246 -12.74 9.89 -0.43
C ARG A 246 -12.22 8.67 -1.20
N ALA A 247 -13.14 7.83 -1.68
CA ALA A 247 -12.84 6.86 -2.73
C ALA A 247 -13.41 7.38 -4.05
N ILE A 248 -12.62 7.28 -5.12
CA ILE A 248 -13.03 7.73 -6.46
C ILE A 248 -12.80 6.65 -7.49
N GLU A 249 -13.74 6.49 -8.40
CA GLU A 249 -13.58 5.72 -9.63
C GLU A 249 -13.33 6.69 -10.77
N VAL A 250 -12.20 6.51 -11.45
CA VAL A 250 -11.73 7.39 -12.53
C VAL A 250 -11.78 6.61 -13.84
N SER A 251 -12.43 7.17 -14.85
CA SER A 251 -12.40 6.66 -16.22
C SER A 251 -10.96 6.71 -16.74
N ARG A 252 -10.45 5.55 -17.19
CA ARG A 252 -9.12 5.47 -17.80
C ARG A 252 -9.03 6.25 -19.10
N GLU A 253 -10.13 6.31 -19.86
CA GLU A 253 -10.21 6.92 -21.18
C GLU A 253 -10.12 8.45 -21.13
N ASN A 254 -11.01 9.09 -20.34
CA ASN A 254 -11.15 10.54 -20.32
C ASN A 254 -10.73 11.21 -19.00
N LYS A 255 -10.31 10.41 -18.02
CA LYS A 255 -9.88 10.86 -16.69
C LYS A 255 -10.97 11.56 -15.86
N GLU A 256 -12.23 11.36 -16.19
CA GLU A 256 -13.33 11.87 -15.39
C GLU A 256 -13.62 11.00 -14.18
N ILE A 257 -14.01 11.61 -13.06
CA ILE A 257 -14.51 10.90 -11.88
C ILE A 257 -15.94 10.47 -12.18
N VAL A 258 -16.15 9.16 -12.42
CA VAL A 258 -17.44 8.59 -12.75
C VAL A 258 -18.23 8.11 -11.53
N TRP A 259 -17.55 7.93 -10.39
CA TRP A 259 -18.16 7.64 -9.10
C TRP A 259 -17.26 8.17 -7.98
N LYS A 260 -17.88 8.59 -6.88
CA LYS A 260 -17.16 8.91 -5.64
C LYS A 260 -18.00 8.59 -4.42
N TYR A 261 -17.29 8.16 -3.36
CA TYR A 261 -17.78 8.20 -1.99
C TYR A 261 -17.01 9.24 -1.21
N GLN A 262 -17.73 10.10 -0.53
CA GLN A 262 -17.21 11.11 0.39
C GLN A 262 -18.25 11.25 1.51
N ASP A 263 -17.80 11.21 2.75
CA ASP A 263 -18.68 11.46 3.88
C ASP A 263 -19.25 12.89 3.79
N LYS A 264 -20.57 13.01 3.91
CA LYS A 264 -21.29 14.27 3.85
C LYS A 264 -21.75 14.76 5.22
N SER A 265 -21.31 14.10 6.28
CA SER A 265 -21.63 14.53 7.66
C SER A 265 -21.01 15.91 7.96
N GLN A 266 -21.65 16.67 8.84
CA GLN A 266 -21.14 17.99 9.25
C GLN A 266 -19.78 17.92 9.97
N LEU A 267 -19.46 16.77 10.56
CA LEU A 267 -18.24 16.57 11.36
C LEU A 267 -17.10 15.91 10.56
N VAL A 268 -17.30 15.59 9.28
CA VAL A 268 -16.32 14.89 8.43
C VAL A 268 -15.77 13.64 9.14
N ASN A 269 -16.63 12.64 9.31
CA ASN A 269 -16.30 11.44 10.06
C ASN A 269 -15.44 10.43 9.28
N PHE A 270 -15.08 10.71 8.02
CA PHE A 270 -14.22 9.88 7.19
C PHE A 270 -12.97 10.66 6.80
N PHE A 271 -11.91 10.48 7.58
CA PHE A 271 -10.61 11.05 7.28
C PHE A 271 -9.47 10.18 7.82
N THR A 272 -8.64 9.66 6.94
CA THR A 272 -7.39 8.98 7.27
C THR A 272 -6.23 9.60 6.47
N PRO A 273 -5.28 10.31 7.13
CA PRO A 273 -4.24 11.07 6.43
C PRO A 273 -3.18 10.20 5.76
N PHE A 274 -3.14 8.90 6.05
CA PHE A 274 -2.17 7.94 5.53
C PHE A 274 -2.75 6.52 5.54
N MET A 275 -2.18 5.63 4.71
CA MET A 275 -2.65 4.26 4.50
C MET A 275 -4.08 4.24 3.93
N GLY A 276 -4.73 3.12 3.93
CA GLY A 276 -6.10 2.98 3.47
C GLY A 276 -6.24 2.23 2.16
N SER A 277 -7.44 1.73 1.93
CA SER A 277 -7.76 0.99 0.72
C SER A 277 -9.23 1.10 0.35
N ALA A 278 -9.50 0.93 -0.95
CA ALA A 278 -10.83 0.75 -1.49
C ALA A 278 -10.84 -0.52 -2.34
N GLN A 279 -11.83 -1.39 -2.13
CA GLN A 279 -12.07 -2.60 -2.91
C GLN A 279 -13.50 -2.59 -3.45
N ARG A 280 -13.67 -2.65 -4.76
CA ARG A 280 -14.98 -2.88 -5.36
C ARG A 280 -15.36 -4.35 -5.17
N LEU A 281 -16.52 -4.60 -4.59
CA LEU A 281 -17.03 -5.95 -4.32
C LEU A 281 -17.89 -6.45 -5.48
N ALA A 282 -18.08 -7.76 -5.56
CA ALA A 282 -18.89 -8.41 -6.60
C ALA A 282 -20.37 -7.96 -6.60
N ASN A 283 -20.90 -7.55 -5.44
CA ASN A 283 -22.25 -6.99 -5.32
C ASN A 283 -22.37 -5.53 -5.78
N GLY A 284 -21.26 -4.92 -6.25
CA GLY A 284 -21.20 -3.53 -6.69
C GLY A 284 -20.95 -2.51 -5.58
N ASN A 285 -20.98 -2.92 -4.31
CA ASN A 285 -20.59 -2.07 -3.18
C ASN A 285 -19.07 -1.85 -3.14
N THR A 286 -18.63 -0.95 -2.28
CA THR A 286 -17.20 -0.67 -2.08
C THR A 286 -16.84 -0.83 -0.62
N LEU A 287 -15.89 -1.71 -0.34
CA LEU A 287 -15.25 -1.84 0.98
C LEU A 287 -14.19 -0.76 1.12
N LEU A 288 -14.21 -0.04 2.22
CA LEU A 288 -13.28 1.04 2.54
C LEU A 288 -12.55 0.74 3.85
N CYS A 289 -11.25 0.98 3.88
CA CYS A 289 -10.44 0.86 5.10
C CYS A 289 -9.99 2.25 5.55
N GLU A 290 -10.60 2.77 6.60
CA GLU A 290 -10.17 3.99 7.28
C GLU A 290 -9.05 3.66 8.26
N SER A 291 -7.87 3.51 7.71
CA SER A 291 -6.74 2.80 8.28
C SER A 291 -6.23 3.35 9.61
N ALA A 292 -6.13 4.67 9.74
CA ALA A 292 -5.55 5.32 10.94
C ALA A 292 -6.35 5.02 12.21
N PHE A 293 -7.64 4.73 12.07
CA PHE A 293 -8.58 4.52 13.18
C PHE A 293 -9.08 3.07 13.28
N GLY A 294 -8.51 2.15 12.47
CA GLY A 294 -8.88 0.75 12.51
C GLY A 294 -10.29 0.44 12.03
N ARG A 295 -10.93 1.36 11.31
CA ARG A 295 -12.30 1.20 10.81
C ARG A 295 -12.32 0.62 9.41
N VAL A 296 -13.19 -0.38 9.18
CA VAL A 296 -13.49 -0.93 7.86
C VAL A 296 -14.99 -0.87 7.65
N PHE A 297 -15.44 -0.36 6.52
CA PHE A 297 -16.87 -0.25 6.26
C PHE A 297 -17.21 -0.45 4.78
N GLU A 298 -18.44 -0.85 4.51
CA GLU A 298 -18.95 -1.08 3.17
C GLU A 298 -19.99 -0.03 2.81
N VAL A 299 -19.86 0.54 1.62
CA VAL A 299 -20.82 1.51 1.09
C VAL A 299 -21.46 1.03 -0.20
N THR A 300 -22.75 1.31 -0.35
CA THR A 300 -23.47 1.08 -1.60
C THR A 300 -23.00 2.05 -2.70
N LYS A 301 -23.38 1.80 -3.94
CA LYS A 301 -23.14 2.75 -5.06
C LYS A 301 -23.76 4.13 -4.79
N ALA A 302 -24.87 4.18 -4.03
CA ALA A 302 -25.53 5.44 -3.63
C ALA A 302 -24.82 6.15 -2.45
N GLY A 303 -23.84 5.52 -1.82
CA GLY A 303 -23.07 6.08 -0.71
C GLY A 303 -23.67 5.80 0.67
N GLU A 304 -24.56 4.82 0.80
CA GLU A 304 -25.10 4.38 2.10
C GLU A 304 -24.15 3.40 2.76
N VAL A 305 -23.82 3.59 4.03
CA VAL A 305 -23.04 2.63 4.83
C VAL A 305 -23.95 1.47 5.20
N VAL A 306 -23.60 0.25 4.77
CA VAL A 306 -24.40 -0.96 4.97
C VAL A 306 -23.72 -1.99 5.86
N TRP A 307 -22.44 -1.82 6.16
CA TRP A 307 -21.69 -2.66 7.08
C TRP A 307 -20.51 -1.88 7.64
N GLU A 308 -20.13 -2.16 8.89
CA GLU A 308 -19.03 -1.51 9.57
C GLU A 308 -18.37 -2.46 10.57
N TYR A 309 -17.05 -2.39 10.66
CA TYR A 309 -16.24 -3.09 11.64
C TYR A 309 -15.19 -2.16 12.20
N ILE A 310 -15.02 -2.16 13.52
CA ILE A 310 -13.93 -1.45 14.21
C ILE A 310 -12.95 -2.49 14.74
N ASN A 311 -11.68 -2.37 14.39
CA ASN A 311 -10.63 -3.22 14.91
C ASN A 311 -10.41 -2.97 16.40
N GLU A 312 -10.79 -3.94 17.23
CA GLU A 312 -10.67 -3.86 18.69
C GLU A 312 -9.27 -4.24 19.20
N HIS A 313 -8.40 -4.74 18.32
CA HIS A 313 -7.06 -5.17 18.69
C HIS A 313 -6.08 -4.00 18.62
N PHE A 314 -5.71 -3.51 19.77
CA PHE A 314 -4.64 -2.52 19.93
C PHE A 314 -3.32 -3.23 20.21
N ALA A 315 -2.21 -2.66 19.72
CA ALA A 315 -0.88 -3.19 19.97
C ALA A 315 0.18 -2.07 19.94
N GLU A 316 1.23 -2.23 20.72
CA GLU A 316 2.45 -1.42 20.65
C GLU A 316 3.46 -2.02 19.67
N TYR A 317 4.38 -1.20 19.17
CA TYR A 317 5.51 -1.71 18.40
C TYR A 317 6.40 -2.61 19.30
N PRO A 318 6.75 -3.83 18.85
CA PRO A 318 7.46 -4.79 19.69
C PRO A 318 8.92 -4.40 19.95
N ASP A 319 9.56 -3.69 19.02
CA ASP A 319 10.94 -3.23 19.18
C ASP A 319 10.99 -1.86 19.89
N GLU A 320 11.93 -1.72 20.82
CA GLU A 320 12.07 -0.55 21.70
C GLU A 320 12.32 0.74 20.91
N VAL A 321 13.13 0.68 19.86
CA VAL A 321 13.47 1.87 19.06
C VAL A 321 12.25 2.41 18.33
N THR A 322 11.49 1.52 17.66
CA THR A 322 10.25 1.95 16.97
C THR A 322 9.20 2.42 17.96
N ARG A 323 9.07 1.75 19.12
CA ARG A 323 8.15 2.17 20.19
C ARG A 323 8.52 3.54 20.79
N GLY A 324 9.80 3.85 20.92
CA GLY A 324 10.28 5.17 21.35
C GLY A 324 9.92 6.29 20.37
N LEU A 325 9.85 5.98 19.07
CA LEU A 325 9.45 6.94 18.02
C LEU A 325 7.93 7.05 17.87
N PHE A 326 7.21 5.97 18.12
CA PHE A 326 5.75 5.85 17.99
C PHE A 326 5.17 5.21 19.26
N PRO A 327 5.11 5.97 20.37
CA PRO A 327 4.66 5.44 21.65
C PRO A 327 3.16 5.20 21.66
N GLY A 328 2.74 4.29 22.55
CA GLY A 328 1.36 3.93 22.76
C GLY A 328 0.84 2.85 21.82
N GLU A 329 -0.38 2.43 22.08
CA GLU A 329 -1.07 1.39 21.33
C GLU A 329 -1.81 1.96 20.12
N SER A 330 -1.89 1.16 19.06
CA SER A 330 -2.61 1.52 17.84
C SER A 330 -3.41 0.32 17.32
N ASN A 331 -4.64 0.57 16.89
CA ASN A 331 -5.46 -0.38 16.15
C ASN A 331 -5.43 -0.15 14.65
N ALA A 332 -4.54 0.71 14.17
CA ALA A 332 -4.43 1.07 12.77
C ALA A 332 -4.21 -0.17 11.86
N LEU A 333 -4.86 -0.16 10.72
CA LEU A 333 -4.75 -1.16 9.67
C LEU A 333 -3.98 -0.56 8.49
N PHE A 334 -3.32 -1.38 7.67
CA PHE A 334 -2.75 -0.87 6.42
C PHE A 334 -3.79 -0.89 5.30
N ARG A 335 -4.40 -2.05 5.08
CA ARG A 335 -5.48 -2.30 4.12
C ARG A 335 -6.44 -3.34 4.68
N ALA A 336 -7.63 -3.42 4.10
CA ALA A 336 -8.59 -4.49 4.32
C ALA A 336 -9.02 -5.08 2.98
N TYR A 337 -9.27 -6.39 2.98
CA TYR A 337 -9.79 -7.13 1.85
C TYR A 337 -10.96 -7.99 2.28
N ARG A 338 -11.96 -8.12 1.41
CA ARG A 338 -13.06 -9.08 1.54
C ARG A 338 -12.95 -10.11 0.45
N TYR A 339 -13.19 -11.35 0.80
CA TYR A 339 -13.15 -12.51 -0.09
C TYR A 339 -14.50 -13.21 -0.08
N GLY A 340 -14.98 -13.62 -1.27
CA GLY A 340 -16.07 -14.55 -1.40
C GLY A 340 -15.63 -15.97 -1.00
N LEU A 341 -16.57 -16.78 -0.54
CA LEU A 341 -16.25 -18.17 -0.18
C LEU A 341 -15.68 -18.97 -1.34
N ASP A 342 -16.09 -18.64 -2.58
CA ASP A 342 -15.63 -19.33 -3.79
C ASP A 342 -14.25 -18.88 -4.28
N GLU A 343 -13.74 -17.75 -3.77
CA GLU A 343 -12.44 -17.22 -4.18
C GLU A 343 -11.27 -17.95 -3.52
N ILE A 344 -11.52 -18.59 -2.37
CA ILE A 344 -10.49 -19.24 -1.54
C ILE A 344 -10.88 -20.71 -1.32
N PRO A 345 -10.11 -21.67 -1.83
CA PRO A 345 -10.49 -23.09 -1.85
C PRO A 345 -10.90 -23.65 -0.47
N TRP A 346 -10.07 -23.44 0.56
CA TRP A 346 -10.35 -23.99 1.90
C TRP A 346 -11.49 -23.26 2.65
N LEU A 347 -11.82 -22.00 2.28
CA LEU A 347 -13.03 -21.34 2.80
C LEU A 347 -14.29 -22.01 2.29
N LYS A 348 -14.31 -22.36 1.00
CA LYS A 348 -15.41 -23.09 0.39
C LYS A 348 -15.62 -24.45 1.06
N GLU A 349 -14.54 -25.20 1.27
CA GLU A 349 -14.61 -26.52 1.94
C GLU A 349 -15.09 -26.39 3.38
N ARG A 350 -14.63 -25.39 4.12
CA ARG A 350 -14.93 -25.24 5.56
C ARG A 350 -16.30 -24.62 5.82
N PHE A 351 -16.77 -23.72 4.97
CA PHE A 351 -17.98 -22.92 5.20
C PHE A 351 -19.04 -23.04 4.10
N GLY A 352 -18.72 -23.61 2.94
CA GLY A 352 -19.63 -23.74 1.80
C GLY A 352 -20.72 -24.82 1.97
N GLY A 353 -20.67 -25.63 3.03
CA GLY A 353 -21.64 -26.71 3.29
C GLY A 353 -22.86 -26.30 4.13
N GLY A 354 -23.03 -25.04 4.48
CA GLY A 354 -24.05 -24.52 5.38
C GLY A 354 -25.26 -23.85 4.75
N GLY A 355 -25.67 -24.27 3.53
CA GLY A 355 -26.81 -23.68 2.82
C GLY A 355 -27.68 -24.73 2.15
N ALA A 356 -28.56 -25.37 2.88
CA ALA A 356 -29.77 -26.00 2.36
C ALA A 356 -30.98 -25.40 3.07
#